data_3e2e29d1687075626da0c711ded86957
#
_entry.id   3e2e29d1687075626da0c711ded86957
#
_cell.length_a   1.000
_cell.length_b   1.000
_cell.length_c   1.000
_cell.angle_alpha   90.00
_cell.angle_beta   90.00
_cell.angle_gamma   90.00
#
_symmetry.space_group_name_H-M   'P 1'
#
loop_
_entity.id
_entity.type
_entity.pdbx_description
1 polymer ?
#
loop_
_entity_poly.entity_id
_entity_poly.type
_entity_poly.pdbx_seq_one_letter_code
_entity_poly.pdbx_strand_id
1 'polypeptide(L)'
;MNKLKALLGFDPKTTTVKTELIAGMTTFLTMCYILAVNPTILATTGMDKGALFTATAIASAIATFLLAFMAKLPFAQAPSMGLNAFFAFTLCQAMGLTWQQALAVLLVEGIIFLAITFLNIRDKILECIPKNLRFAISAGIGMFIAFIGLKNAGIITANADTFVQLGKFTPVSILGLISILLCGCLMARRVKGSLFIAIIISTLIGIPMGVTQFSDNWMPVSTPHSIAPIFCQFDFTGFFTPKMFMVVFSLLLVNIFDTIGTVLGLVSKLGVKENEKGEIPGVKEAMMSDAIGTTAGALLGSSTITTYVESASGVAEGGKSGLTSFFVGLMFILSIFLAPIFLLIPS
;
A
#
# COMPACT_ATOMS: atom_id res chain seq x y z
N MET A 1 -28.10 12.89 -4.55
CA MET A 1 -26.82 13.28 -5.16
C MET A 1 -26.19 14.51 -4.49
N ASN A 2 -26.93 15.60 -4.22
CA ASN A 2 -26.36 16.80 -3.58
C ASN A 2 -25.87 16.58 -2.13
N LYS A 3 -26.57 15.77 -1.31
CA LYS A 3 -26.16 15.46 0.07
C LYS A 3 -24.82 14.67 0.11
N LEU A 4 -24.63 13.71 -0.78
CA LEU A 4 -23.37 12.92 -0.86
C LEU A 4 -22.19 13.81 -1.26
N LYS A 5 -22.38 14.72 -2.24
CA LYS A 5 -21.34 15.67 -2.66
C LYS A 5 -20.91 16.60 -1.51
N ALA A 6 -21.87 17.11 -0.75
CA ALA A 6 -21.58 17.94 0.43
C ALA A 6 -20.84 17.14 1.52
N LEU A 7 -21.22 15.88 1.73
CA LEU A 7 -20.55 14.99 2.69
C LEU A 7 -19.08 14.73 2.33
N LEU A 8 -18.77 14.67 1.03
CA LEU A 8 -17.42 14.45 0.50
C LEU A 8 -16.61 15.76 0.31
N GLY A 9 -17.12 16.89 0.76
CA GLY A 9 -16.44 18.18 0.63
C GLY A 9 -16.33 18.69 -0.81
N PHE A 10 -17.21 18.22 -1.71
CA PHE A 10 -17.24 18.65 -3.10
C PHE A 10 -17.81 20.06 -3.24
N ASP A 11 -17.03 20.98 -3.81
CA ASP A 11 -17.46 22.33 -4.16
C ASP A 11 -17.47 22.51 -5.69
N PRO A 12 -18.67 22.72 -6.30
CA PRO A 12 -18.79 22.94 -7.74
C PRO A 12 -18.06 24.16 -8.28
N LYS A 13 -17.66 25.11 -7.41
CA LYS A 13 -16.91 26.30 -7.80
C LYS A 13 -15.41 26.01 -8.03
N THR A 14 -14.89 24.96 -7.41
CA THR A 14 -13.46 24.64 -7.44
C THR A 14 -13.11 23.47 -8.35
N THR A 15 -14.07 22.56 -8.60
CA THR A 15 -13.85 21.36 -9.41
C THR A 15 -15.16 20.85 -10.03
N THR A 16 -15.07 19.90 -10.95
CA THR A 16 -16.24 19.23 -11.56
C THR A 16 -16.24 17.73 -11.23
N VAL A 17 -17.43 17.12 -11.25
CA VAL A 17 -17.55 15.66 -11.02
C VAL A 17 -16.72 14.86 -12.03
N LYS A 18 -16.63 15.35 -13.28
CA LYS A 18 -15.80 14.72 -14.33
C LYS A 18 -14.32 14.79 -13.97
N THR A 19 -13.86 15.95 -13.48
CA THR A 19 -12.46 16.12 -13.02
C THR A 19 -12.15 15.19 -11.85
N GLU A 20 -13.04 15.13 -10.85
CA GLU A 20 -12.87 14.25 -9.69
C GLU A 20 -12.85 12.76 -10.09
N LEU A 21 -13.70 12.36 -11.06
CA LEU A 21 -13.69 11.00 -11.60
C LEU A 21 -12.38 10.69 -12.33
N ILE A 22 -11.91 11.59 -13.21
CA ILE A 22 -10.64 11.40 -13.93
C ILE A 22 -9.47 11.34 -12.94
N ALA A 23 -9.46 12.22 -11.94
CA ALA A 23 -8.45 12.21 -10.87
C ALA A 23 -8.47 10.89 -10.08
N GLY A 24 -9.66 10.37 -9.74
CA GLY A 24 -9.81 9.08 -9.09
C GLY A 24 -9.32 7.91 -9.96
N MET A 25 -9.68 7.91 -11.24
CA MET A 25 -9.17 6.91 -12.20
C MET A 25 -7.65 6.95 -12.31
N THR A 26 -7.07 8.13 -12.42
CA THR A 26 -5.62 8.30 -12.51
C THR A 26 -4.92 7.80 -11.25
N THR A 27 -5.44 8.17 -10.05
CA THR A 27 -4.92 7.67 -8.78
C THR A 27 -5.01 6.15 -8.72
N PHE A 28 -6.18 5.57 -9.01
CA PHE A 28 -6.35 4.12 -8.99
C PHE A 28 -5.37 3.42 -9.94
N LEU A 29 -5.25 3.86 -11.18
CA LEU A 29 -4.37 3.25 -12.18
C LEU A 29 -2.88 3.35 -11.79
N THR A 30 -2.48 4.39 -11.06
CA THR A 30 -1.10 4.52 -10.60
C THR A 30 -0.76 3.66 -9.40
N MET A 31 -1.77 3.24 -8.60
CA MET A 31 -1.55 2.45 -7.39
C MET A 31 -2.14 1.03 -7.43
N CYS A 32 -2.91 0.66 -8.46
CA CYS A 32 -3.59 -0.64 -8.51
C CYS A 32 -2.63 -1.84 -8.60
N TYR A 33 -1.33 -1.62 -8.88
CA TYR A 33 -0.31 -2.67 -8.79
C TYR A 33 -0.25 -3.33 -7.42
N ILE A 34 -0.69 -2.63 -6.34
CA ILE A 34 -0.73 -3.19 -4.99
C ILE A 34 -1.65 -4.43 -4.90
N LEU A 35 -2.67 -4.50 -5.73
CA LEU A 35 -3.57 -5.65 -5.82
C LEU A 35 -2.87 -6.93 -6.29
N ALA A 36 -1.77 -6.80 -7.03
CA ALA A 36 -0.91 -7.92 -7.42
C ALA A 36 0.24 -8.12 -6.42
N VAL A 37 0.91 -7.04 -6.03
CA VAL A 37 2.13 -7.08 -5.23
C VAL A 37 1.86 -7.53 -3.79
N ASN A 38 0.83 -6.98 -3.12
CA ASN A 38 0.55 -7.34 -1.74
C ASN A 38 0.21 -8.84 -1.57
N PRO A 39 -0.72 -9.44 -2.35
CA PRO A 39 -0.98 -10.86 -2.27
C PRO A 39 0.26 -11.71 -2.58
N THR A 40 1.09 -11.28 -3.52
CA THR A 40 2.30 -12.01 -3.89
C THR A 40 3.34 -12.03 -2.76
N ILE A 41 3.57 -10.88 -2.10
CA ILE A 41 4.52 -10.80 -0.97
C ILE A 41 3.98 -11.60 0.22
N LEU A 42 2.73 -11.40 0.63
CA LEU A 42 2.17 -12.07 1.80
C LEU A 42 1.96 -13.57 1.59
N ALA A 43 1.68 -14.03 0.37
CA ALA A 43 1.56 -15.46 0.06
C ALA A 43 2.87 -16.23 0.31
N THR A 44 4.03 -15.58 0.32
CA THR A 44 5.31 -16.22 0.68
C THR A 44 5.35 -16.72 2.13
N THR A 45 4.41 -16.27 2.98
CA THR A 45 4.26 -16.71 4.38
C THR A 45 3.31 -17.90 4.54
N GLY A 46 2.74 -18.42 3.44
CA GLY A 46 1.78 -19.53 3.44
C GLY A 46 0.31 -19.11 3.49
N MET A 47 0.02 -17.81 3.36
CA MET A 47 -1.36 -17.31 3.25
C MET A 47 -1.94 -17.57 1.85
N ASP A 48 -3.26 -17.79 1.75
CA ASP A 48 -3.94 -17.98 0.46
C ASP A 48 -3.92 -16.72 -0.40
N LYS A 49 -3.34 -16.81 -1.60
CA LYS A 49 -3.13 -15.68 -2.52
C LYS A 49 -4.44 -15.06 -3.01
N GLY A 50 -5.47 -15.89 -3.25
CA GLY A 50 -6.79 -15.42 -3.69
C GLY A 50 -7.54 -14.67 -2.60
N ALA A 51 -7.52 -15.22 -1.37
CA ALA A 51 -8.08 -14.56 -0.20
C ALA A 51 -7.37 -13.23 0.09
N LEU A 52 -6.05 -13.20 -0.01
CA LEU A 52 -5.23 -11.99 0.15
C LEU A 52 -5.59 -10.90 -0.87
N PHE A 53 -5.85 -11.28 -2.13
CA PHE A 53 -6.28 -10.33 -3.16
C PHE A 53 -7.60 -9.67 -2.77
N THR A 54 -8.60 -10.46 -2.41
CA THR A 54 -9.92 -9.96 -1.99
C THR A 54 -9.80 -9.10 -0.72
N ALA A 55 -9.05 -9.56 0.28
CA ALA A 55 -8.80 -8.80 1.52
C ALA A 55 -8.09 -7.46 1.24
N THR A 56 -7.08 -7.45 0.36
CA THR A 56 -6.37 -6.23 -0.05
C THR A 56 -7.32 -5.22 -0.70
N ALA A 57 -8.17 -5.66 -1.63
CA ALA A 57 -9.12 -4.78 -2.31
C ALA A 57 -10.17 -4.22 -1.35
N ILE A 58 -10.75 -5.07 -0.48
CA ILE A 58 -11.75 -4.64 0.52
C ILE A 58 -11.12 -3.69 1.53
N ALA A 59 -9.96 -4.02 2.09
CA ALA A 59 -9.28 -3.19 3.09
C ALA A 59 -8.91 -1.81 2.51
N SER A 60 -8.38 -1.77 1.28
CA SER A 60 -8.08 -0.52 0.56
C SER A 60 -9.34 0.30 0.29
N ALA A 61 -10.44 -0.34 -0.11
CA ALA A 61 -11.71 0.33 -0.33
C ALA A 61 -12.26 0.94 0.96
N ILE A 62 -12.30 0.17 2.06
CA ILE A 62 -12.78 0.65 3.37
C ILE A 62 -11.97 1.86 3.82
N ALA A 63 -10.63 1.76 3.84
CA ALA A 63 -9.77 2.83 4.28
C ALA A 63 -9.91 4.08 3.40
N THR A 64 -9.96 3.91 2.07
CA THR A 64 -10.13 5.03 1.14
C THR A 64 -11.52 5.68 1.27
N PHE A 65 -12.58 4.92 1.52
CA PHE A 65 -13.90 5.49 1.83
C PHE A 65 -13.90 6.25 3.16
N LEU A 66 -13.26 5.71 4.20
CA LEU A 66 -13.12 6.43 5.48
C LEU A 66 -12.41 7.76 5.27
N LEU A 67 -11.30 7.77 4.52
CA LEU A 67 -10.59 9.00 4.16
C LEU A 67 -11.50 9.97 3.38
N ALA A 68 -12.26 9.47 2.41
CA ALA A 68 -13.18 10.27 1.60
C ALA A 68 -14.21 11.01 2.47
N PHE A 69 -14.79 10.33 3.46
CA PHE A 69 -15.84 10.89 4.30
C PHE A 69 -15.29 11.70 5.48
N MET A 70 -14.20 11.27 6.10
CA MET A 70 -13.64 11.91 7.29
C MET A 70 -12.74 13.09 6.91
N ALA A 71 -11.71 12.86 6.10
CA ALA A 71 -10.73 13.87 5.72
C ALA A 71 -11.19 14.75 4.56
N LYS A 72 -12.06 14.23 3.70
CA LYS A 72 -12.56 14.90 2.48
C LYS A 72 -11.43 15.32 1.53
N LEU A 73 -10.30 14.63 1.59
CA LEU A 73 -9.10 14.86 0.76
C LEU A 73 -9.10 13.90 -0.44
N PRO A 74 -8.49 14.30 -1.58
CA PRO A 74 -8.45 13.50 -2.81
C PRO A 74 -7.32 12.46 -2.78
N PHE A 75 -7.18 11.69 -1.69
CA PHE A 75 -6.12 10.71 -1.52
C PHE A 75 -6.69 9.28 -1.46
N ALA A 76 -5.83 8.30 -1.62
CA ALA A 76 -6.19 6.90 -1.54
C ALA A 76 -5.28 6.16 -0.55
N GLN A 77 -5.82 5.10 0.05
CA GLN A 77 -5.17 4.29 1.06
C GLN A 77 -5.16 2.83 0.63
N ALA A 78 -4.03 2.17 0.86
CA ALA A 78 -3.86 0.74 0.57
C ALA A 78 -2.73 0.16 1.44
N PRO A 79 -2.53 -1.19 1.44
CA PRO A 79 -1.45 -1.82 2.19
C PRO A 79 -0.07 -1.25 1.83
N SER A 80 0.70 -0.82 2.84
CA SER A 80 2.04 -0.26 2.66
C SER A 80 3.04 -1.31 2.23
N MET A 81 3.71 -1.13 1.08
CA MET A 81 4.68 -2.11 0.56
C MET A 81 5.87 -2.32 1.49
N GLY A 82 6.36 -1.26 2.13
CA GLY A 82 7.48 -1.38 3.08
C GLY A 82 7.15 -2.24 4.28
N LEU A 83 5.97 -2.03 4.86
CA LEU A 83 5.48 -2.80 6.00
C LEU A 83 5.06 -4.23 5.60
N ASN A 84 4.58 -4.44 4.37
CA ASN A 84 4.31 -5.77 3.82
C ASN A 84 5.60 -6.60 3.73
N ALA A 85 6.67 -5.99 3.20
CA ALA A 85 7.97 -6.64 3.13
C ALA A 85 8.52 -6.93 4.53
N PHE A 86 8.37 -6.02 5.48
CA PHE A 86 8.74 -6.26 6.88
C PHE A 86 7.93 -7.40 7.50
N PHE A 87 6.62 -7.45 7.28
CA PHE A 87 5.75 -8.55 7.71
C PHE A 87 6.25 -9.90 7.19
N ALA A 88 6.39 -10.02 5.85
CA ALA A 88 6.70 -11.30 5.23
C ALA A 88 8.15 -11.75 5.50
N PHE A 89 9.12 -10.86 5.29
CA PHE A 89 10.53 -11.23 5.31
C PHE A 89 11.17 -11.10 6.69
N THR A 90 10.81 -10.07 7.46
CA THR A 90 11.38 -9.88 8.80
C THR A 90 10.63 -10.67 9.85
N LEU A 91 9.31 -10.47 9.99
CA LEU A 91 8.54 -11.15 11.03
C LEU A 91 8.41 -12.64 10.76
N CYS A 92 7.94 -13.04 9.57
CA CYS A 92 7.68 -14.44 9.29
C CYS A 92 8.96 -15.21 8.95
N GLN A 93 9.78 -14.76 7.98
CA GLN A 93 10.93 -15.56 7.52
C GLN A 93 12.15 -15.42 8.43
N ALA A 94 12.57 -14.20 8.83
CA ALA A 94 13.78 -14.02 9.62
C ALA A 94 13.56 -14.29 11.12
N MET A 95 12.42 -13.88 11.69
CA MET A 95 12.12 -14.09 13.11
C MET A 95 11.39 -15.41 13.38
N GLY A 96 10.91 -16.13 12.35
CA GLY A 96 10.24 -17.41 12.46
C GLY A 96 8.82 -17.34 13.02
N LEU A 97 8.15 -16.18 12.95
CA LEU A 97 6.78 -16.06 13.38
C LEU A 97 5.83 -16.68 12.34
N THR A 98 4.75 -17.27 12.81
CA THR A 98 3.64 -17.63 11.93
C THR A 98 2.96 -16.36 11.43
N TRP A 99 2.32 -16.42 10.26
CA TRP A 99 1.60 -15.26 9.73
C TRP A 99 0.43 -14.82 10.65
N GLN A 100 -0.14 -15.75 11.42
CA GLN A 100 -1.16 -15.46 12.44
C GLN A 100 -0.59 -14.62 13.60
N GLN A 101 0.63 -14.94 14.04
CA GLN A 101 1.35 -14.16 15.06
C GLN A 101 1.70 -12.78 14.52
N ALA A 102 2.15 -12.71 13.27
CA ALA A 102 2.45 -11.43 12.63
C ALA A 102 1.19 -10.56 12.44
N LEU A 103 0.03 -11.17 12.11
CA LEU A 103 -1.27 -10.44 12.08
C LEU A 103 -1.66 -9.93 13.48
N ALA A 104 -1.42 -10.70 14.54
CA ALA A 104 -1.66 -10.25 15.92
C ALA A 104 -0.80 -9.03 16.27
N VAL A 105 0.46 -9.00 15.82
CA VAL A 105 1.34 -7.82 15.97
C VAL A 105 0.75 -6.59 15.26
N LEU A 106 0.29 -6.75 14.00
CA LEU A 106 -0.33 -5.66 13.24
C LEU A 106 -1.64 -5.16 13.87
N LEU A 107 -2.44 -6.07 14.40
CA LEU A 107 -3.67 -5.69 15.10
C LEU A 107 -3.37 -4.82 16.31
N VAL A 108 -2.43 -5.24 17.15
CA VAL A 108 -2.04 -4.47 18.35
C VAL A 108 -1.40 -3.14 17.95
N GLU A 109 -0.54 -3.12 16.94
CA GLU A 109 0.03 -1.91 16.37
C GLU A 109 -1.07 -0.93 15.90
N GLY A 110 -2.05 -1.42 15.13
CA GLY A 110 -3.17 -0.62 14.64
C GLY A 110 -4.03 -0.04 15.77
N ILE A 111 -4.31 -0.81 16.83
CA ILE A 111 -5.05 -0.34 18.00
C ILE A 111 -4.26 0.76 18.74
N ILE A 112 -2.95 0.58 18.94
CA ILE A 112 -2.10 1.59 19.56
C ILE A 112 -2.03 2.84 18.69
N PHE A 113 -1.89 2.70 17.37
CA PHE A 113 -1.88 3.82 16.43
C PHE A 113 -3.20 4.60 16.49
N LEU A 114 -4.33 3.90 16.55
CA LEU A 114 -5.64 4.51 16.71
C LEU A 114 -5.73 5.31 18.02
N ALA A 115 -5.28 4.73 19.13
CA ALA A 115 -5.27 5.39 20.44
C ALA A 115 -4.38 6.66 20.45
N ILE A 116 -3.17 6.58 19.90
CA ILE A 116 -2.23 7.71 19.80
C ILE A 116 -2.81 8.83 18.93
N THR A 117 -3.46 8.47 17.82
CA THR A 117 -4.09 9.44 16.91
C THR A 117 -5.30 10.11 17.57
N PHE A 118 -6.13 9.34 18.29
CA PHE A 118 -7.28 9.88 19.02
C PHE A 118 -6.86 10.85 20.12
N LEU A 119 -5.80 10.52 20.88
CA LEU A 119 -5.28 11.32 21.98
C LEU A 119 -4.43 12.53 21.51
N ASN A 120 -4.23 12.73 20.21
CA ASN A 120 -3.37 13.77 19.63
C ASN A 120 -1.90 13.76 20.14
N ILE A 121 -1.40 12.61 20.59
CA ILE A 121 -0.02 12.45 21.11
C ILE A 121 1.00 12.48 19.98
N ARG A 122 0.57 12.19 18.76
CA ARG A 122 1.43 12.07 17.56
C ARG A 122 2.29 13.32 17.30
N ASP A 123 1.70 14.53 17.48
CA ASP A 123 2.40 15.79 17.18
C ASP A 123 3.62 15.94 18.08
N LYS A 124 3.48 15.55 19.37
CA LYS A 124 4.59 15.50 20.32
C LYS A 124 5.65 14.46 19.93
N ILE A 125 5.23 13.28 19.43
CA ILE A 125 6.17 12.26 18.94
C ILE A 125 6.97 12.80 17.76
N LEU A 126 6.32 13.51 16.83
CA LEU A 126 6.99 14.11 15.67
C LEU A 126 8.00 15.18 16.04
N GLU A 127 7.69 16.02 17.02
CA GLU A 127 8.60 17.05 17.51
C GLU A 127 9.86 16.45 18.13
N CYS A 128 9.75 15.29 18.78
CA CYS A 128 10.87 14.59 19.42
C CYS A 128 11.87 14.01 18.40
N ILE A 129 11.47 13.82 17.11
CA ILE A 129 12.31 13.12 16.14
C ILE A 129 12.91 14.11 15.14
N PRO A 130 14.26 14.15 15.04
CA PRO A 130 14.93 15.03 14.08
C PRO A 130 14.50 14.78 12.65
N LYS A 131 14.37 15.85 11.85
CA LYS A 131 13.97 15.77 10.42
C LYS A 131 14.84 14.80 9.62
N ASN A 132 16.16 14.80 9.88
CA ASN A 132 17.11 13.93 9.19
C ASN A 132 16.83 12.43 9.43
N LEU A 133 16.37 12.07 10.64
CA LEU A 133 16.03 10.69 10.95
C LEU A 133 14.78 10.24 10.19
N ARG A 134 13.80 11.11 10.01
CA ARG A 134 12.61 10.82 9.20
C ARG A 134 12.97 10.53 7.73
N PHE A 135 13.85 11.33 7.13
CA PHE A 135 14.35 11.07 5.77
C PHE A 135 15.17 9.78 5.69
N ALA A 136 15.98 9.49 6.71
CA ALA A 136 16.77 8.26 6.76
C ALA A 136 15.88 7.01 6.82
N ILE A 137 14.77 7.04 7.58
CA ILE A 137 13.81 5.93 7.64
C ILE A 137 13.20 5.69 6.25
N SER A 138 12.70 6.74 5.57
CA SER A 138 12.12 6.61 4.24
C SER A 138 13.13 6.08 3.20
N ALA A 139 14.36 6.56 3.25
CA ALA A 139 15.44 6.06 2.39
C ALA A 139 15.76 4.59 2.68
N GLY A 140 15.83 4.21 3.97
CA GLY A 140 16.07 2.83 4.39
C GLY A 140 14.98 1.86 3.92
N ILE A 141 13.71 2.26 4.03
CA ILE A 141 12.57 1.48 3.51
C ILE A 141 12.68 1.31 1.99
N GLY A 142 12.99 2.39 1.26
CA GLY A 142 13.15 2.33 -0.20
C GLY A 142 14.28 1.38 -0.62
N MET A 143 15.43 1.44 0.04
CA MET A 143 16.55 0.51 -0.21
C MET A 143 16.19 -0.94 0.14
N PHE A 144 15.45 -1.17 1.23
CA PHE A 144 14.99 -2.50 1.62
C PHE A 144 14.05 -3.11 0.59
N ILE A 145 13.08 -2.34 0.09
CA ILE A 145 12.16 -2.79 -0.97
C ILE A 145 12.94 -3.10 -2.26
N ALA A 146 13.88 -2.23 -2.65
CA ALA A 146 14.71 -2.44 -3.84
C ALA A 146 15.54 -3.74 -3.70
N PHE A 147 16.14 -3.98 -2.54
CA PHE A 147 16.89 -5.21 -2.26
C PHE A 147 16.01 -6.47 -2.38
N ILE A 148 14.81 -6.44 -1.78
CA ILE A 148 13.84 -7.54 -1.88
C ILE A 148 13.43 -7.78 -3.33
N GLY A 149 13.16 -6.71 -4.11
CA GLY A 149 12.84 -6.82 -5.53
C GLY A 149 13.95 -7.48 -6.34
N LEU A 150 15.21 -7.10 -6.12
CA LEU A 150 16.38 -7.69 -6.78
C LEU A 150 16.58 -9.16 -6.38
N LYS A 151 16.31 -9.51 -5.12
CA LYS A 151 16.35 -10.90 -4.63
C LYS A 151 15.27 -11.75 -5.28
N ASN A 152 14.02 -11.27 -5.32
CA ASN A 152 12.91 -12.00 -5.91
C ASN A 152 13.08 -12.20 -7.43
N ALA A 153 13.61 -11.20 -8.11
CA ALA A 153 13.98 -11.30 -9.52
C ALA A 153 15.17 -12.24 -9.78
N GLY A 154 15.83 -12.77 -8.73
CA GLY A 154 17.01 -13.62 -8.85
C GLY A 154 18.25 -12.90 -9.37
N ILE A 155 18.27 -11.56 -9.37
CA ILE A 155 19.43 -10.74 -9.73
C ILE A 155 20.48 -10.80 -8.61
N ILE A 156 20.00 -10.80 -7.36
CA ILE A 156 20.85 -10.98 -6.17
C ILE A 156 20.51 -12.33 -5.53
N THR A 157 21.53 -13.12 -5.22
CA THR A 157 21.41 -14.41 -4.53
C THR A 157 22.32 -14.45 -3.31
N ALA A 158 22.00 -15.34 -2.36
CA ALA A 158 22.80 -15.50 -1.16
C ALA A 158 24.18 -16.10 -1.49
N ASN A 159 25.21 -15.63 -0.79
CA ASN A 159 26.57 -16.17 -0.82
C ASN A 159 27.09 -16.27 0.63
N ALA A 160 27.77 -17.37 0.95
CA ALA A 160 28.26 -17.64 2.31
C ALA A 160 29.37 -16.66 2.74
N ASP A 161 30.21 -16.21 1.80
CA ASP A 161 31.39 -15.39 2.11
C ASP A 161 31.08 -13.88 2.06
N THR A 162 30.27 -13.45 1.06
CA THR A 162 29.96 -12.03 0.80
C THR A 162 28.54 -11.65 1.12
N PHE A 163 27.75 -12.56 1.71
CA PHE A 163 26.30 -12.47 1.99
C PHE A 163 25.43 -12.35 0.74
N VAL A 164 25.90 -11.68 -0.30
CA VAL A 164 25.19 -11.50 -1.58
C VAL A 164 26.14 -11.64 -2.76
N GLN A 165 25.64 -12.18 -3.86
CA GLN A 165 26.33 -12.25 -5.14
C GLN A 165 25.38 -12.03 -6.29
N LEU A 166 25.90 -11.75 -7.48
CA LEU A 166 25.11 -11.70 -8.70
C LEU A 166 24.56 -13.10 -9.01
N GLY A 167 23.25 -13.20 -9.20
CA GLY A 167 22.57 -14.43 -9.56
C GLY A 167 22.84 -14.84 -11.01
N LYS A 168 22.42 -16.07 -11.37
CA LYS A 168 22.47 -16.54 -12.76
C LYS A 168 21.39 -15.83 -13.60
N PHE A 169 21.71 -15.49 -14.83
CA PHE A 169 20.76 -14.92 -15.79
C PHE A 169 19.75 -15.98 -16.22
N THR A 170 18.61 -16.00 -15.52
CA THR A 170 17.45 -16.83 -15.85
C THR A 170 16.42 -15.98 -16.63
N PRO A 171 15.42 -16.58 -17.30
CA PRO A 171 14.33 -15.80 -17.91
C PRO A 171 13.67 -14.84 -16.92
N VAL A 172 13.52 -15.21 -15.64
CA VAL A 172 12.96 -14.37 -14.59
C VAL A 172 13.86 -13.15 -14.31
N SER A 173 15.18 -13.36 -14.13
CA SER A 173 16.11 -12.25 -13.86
C SER A 173 16.27 -11.31 -15.05
N ILE A 174 16.24 -11.83 -16.28
CA ILE A 174 16.26 -11.02 -17.50
C ILE A 174 14.97 -10.18 -17.58
N LEU A 175 13.81 -10.78 -17.34
CA LEU A 175 12.53 -10.05 -17.29
C LEU A 175 12.55 -8.98 -16.21
N GLY A 176 13.09 -9.28 -15.02
CA GLY A 176 13.27 -8.31 -13.94
C GLY A 176 14.13 -7.12 -14.35
N LEU A 177 15.25 -7.33 -15.01
CA LEU A 177 16.10 -6.24 -15.53
C LEU A 177 15.39 -5.40 -16.59
N ILE A 178 14.70 -6.05 -17.54
CA ILE A 178 13.88 -5.35 -18.54
C ILE A 178 12.80 -4.48 -17.85
N SER A 179 12.14 -5.02 -16.82
CA SER A 179 11.08 -4.32 -16.07
C SER A 179 11.62 -3.09 -15.34
N ILE A 180 12.80 -3.19 -14.71
CA ILE A 180 13.46 -2.07 -14.04
C ILE A 180 13.82 -0.97 -15.05
N LEU A 181 14.45 -1.33 -16.17
CA LEU A 181 14.82 -0.38 -17.21
C LEU A 181 13.60 0.29 -17.84
N LEU A 182 12.56 -0.48 -18.15
CA LEU A 182 11.31 0.03 -18.71
C LEU A 182 10.64 1.01 -17.75
N CYS A 183 10.53 0.65 -16.46
CA CYS A 183 9.98 1.51 -15.44
C CYS A 183 10.78 2.81 -15.32
N GLY A 184 12.11 2.73 -15.24
CA GLY A 184 12.99 3.89 -15.18
C GLY A 184 12.85 4.81 -16.40
N CYS A 185 12.77 4.26 -17.62
CA CYS A 185 12.54 5.03 -18.84
C CYS A 185 11.18 5.74 -18.86
N LEU A 186 10.12 5.05 -18.44
CA LEU A 186 8.78 5.64 -18.37
C LEU A 186 8.70 6.74 -17.31
N MET A 187 9.31 6.54 -16.15
CA MET A 187 9.39 7.54 -15.09
C MET A 187 10.22 8.77 -15.54
N ALA A 188 11.36 8.55 -16.18
CA ALA A 188 12.20 9.64 -16.72
C ALA A 188 11.45 10.49 -17.75
N ARG A 189 10.58 9.86 -18.55
CA ARG A 189 9.69 10.53 -19.51
C ARG A 189 8.43 11.13 -18.88
N ARG A 190 8.28 11.05 -17.55
CA ARG A 190 7.12 11.55 -16.79
C ARG A 190 5.79 10.98 -17.29
N VAL A 191 5.78 9.72 -17.76
CA VAL A 191 4.55 9.05 -18.19
C VAL A 191 3.69 8.78 -16.94
N LYS A 192 2.42 9.24 -16.97
CA LYS A 192 1.46 8.96 -15.88
C LYS A 192 1.16 7.47 -15.81
N GLY A 193 1.15 6.89 -14.60
CA GLY A 193 0.94 5.45 -14.42
C GLY A 193 2.12 4.59 -14.89
N SER A 194 3.34 5.14 -14.95
CA SER A 194 4.55 4.46 -15.43
C SER A 194 4.77 3.08 -14.78
N LEU A 195 4.54 2.95 -13.47
CA LEU A 195 4.66 1.67 -12.76
C LEU A 195 3.66 0.63 -13.29
N PHE A 196 2.39 1.00 -13.40
CA PHE A 196 1.35 0.12 -13.90
C PHE A 196 1.57 -0.29 -15.36
N ILE A 197 1.95 0.66 -16.21
CA ILE A 197 2.29 0.40 -17.63
C ILE A 197 3.49 -0.53 -17.72
N ALA A 198 4.54 -0.30 -16.91
CA ALA A 198 5.71 -1.17 -16.87
C ALA A 198 5.33 -2.60 -16.47
N ILE A 199 4.49 -2.77 -15.46
CA ILE A 199 3.99 -4.08 -15.01
C ILE A 199 3.22 -4.80 -16.14
N ILE A 200 2.30 -4.10 -16.83
CA ILE A 200 1.55 -4.70 -17.95
C ILE A 200 2.49 -5.14 -19.06
N ILE A 201 3.40 -4.26 -19.50
CA ILE A 201 4.33 -4.58 -20.59
C ILE A 201 5.25 -5.75 -20.19
N SER A 202 5.75 -5.74 -18.95
CA SER A 202 6.59 -6.83 -18.44
C SER A 202 5.85 -8.15 -18.37
N THR A 203 4.59 -8.14 -17.94
CA THR A 203 3.73 -9.32 -17.92
C THR A 203 3.53 -9.89 -19.32
N LEU A 204 3.28 -9.01 -20.31
CA LEU A 204 3.15 -9.42 -21.73
C LEU A 204 4.45 -9.98 -22.30
N ILE A 205 5.61 -9.38 -21.98
CA ILE A 205 6.94 -9.92 -22.35
C ILE A 205 7.20 -11.26 -21.66
N GLY A 206 6.73 -11.43 -20.43
CA GLY A 206 6.87 -12.67 -19.66
C GLY A 206 6.14 -13.87 -20.27
N ILE A 207 5.10 -13.66 -21.10
CA ILE A 207 4.36 -14.74 -21.76
C ILE A 207 5.29 -15.54 -22.70
N PRO A 208 5.93 -14.96 -23.73
CA PRO A 208 6.83 -15.70 -24.62
C PRO A 208 8.09 -16.21 -23.91
N MET A 209 8.48 -15.62 -22.79
CA MET A 209 9.61 -16.08 -21.97
C MET A 209 9.25 -17.27 -21.05
N GLY A 210 7.97 -17.69 -21.02
CA GLY A 210 7.49 -18.78 -20.14
C GLY A 210 7.45 -18.43 -18.66
N VAL A 211 7.62 -17.14 -18.29
CA VAL A 211 7.56 -16.66 -16.89
C VAL A 211 6.12 -16.41 -16.48
N THR A 212 5.32 -15.83 -17.37
CA THR A 212 3.88 -15.62 -17.17
C THR A 212 3.12 -16.80 -17.74
N GLN A 213 2.40 -17.55 -16.88
CA GLN A 213 1.65 -18.73 -17.30
C GLN A 213 0.16 -18.52 -17.06
N PHE A 214 -0.65 -18.84 -18.07
CA PHE A 214 -2.10 -18.90 -17.93
C PHE A 214 -2.50 -20.29 -17.42
N SER A 215 -3.47 -20.36 -16.52
CA SER A 215 -4.11 -21.65 -16.22
C SER A 215 -5.03 -22.08 -17.37
N ASP A 216 -5.24 -23.39 -17.56
CA ASP A 216 -6.04 -23.94 -18.66
C ASP A 216 -7.48 -23.36 -18.73
N ASN A 217 -8.03 -22.92 -17.60
CA ASN A 217 -9.37 -22.35 -17.49
C ASN A 217 -9.33 -20.85 -17.12
N TRP A 218 -8.29 -20.09 -17.57
CA TRP A 218 -8.20 -18.69 -17.23
C TRP A 218 -9.35 -17.87 -17.84
N MET A 219 -10.02 -17.11 -16.98
CA MET A 219 -11.05 -16.13 -17.38
C MET A 219 -10.67 -14.75 -16.82
N PRO A 220 -10.91 -13.66 -17.56
CA PRO A 220 -10.54 -12.31 -17.11
C PRO A 220 -11.37 -11.83 -15.92
N VAL A 221 -12.54 -12.42 -15.70
CA VAL A 221 -13.47 -12.10 -14.60
C VAL A 221 -13.75 -13.35 -13.81
N SER A 222 -13.71 -13.26 -12.50
CA SER A 222 -14.04 -14.35 -11.59
C SER A 222 -14.95 -13.88 -10.45
N THR A 223 -15.59 -14.84 -9.78
CA THR A 223 -16.23 -14.56 -8.50
C THR A 223 -15.18 -14.22 -7.44
N PRO A 224 -15.50 -13.35 -6.47
CA PRO A 224 -14.58 -13.01 -5.38
C PRO A 224 -14.10 -14.26 -4.64
N HIS A 225 -12.79 -14.33 -4.35
CA HIS A 225 -12.25 -15.39 -3.50
C HIS A 225 -12.70 -15.18 -2.06
N SER A 226 -13.03 -16.28 -1.36
CA SER A 226 -13.41 -16.21 0.05
C SER A 226 -12.23 -15.74 0.90
N ILE A 227 -12.47 -14.78 1.80
CA ILE A 227 -11.49 -14.32 2.78
C ILE A 227 -11.46 -15.18 4.06
N ALA A 228 -12.39 -16.12 4.21
CA ALA A 228 -12.53 -16.95 5.40
C ALA A 228 -11.23 -17.61 5.90
N PRO A 229 -10.30 -18.07 5.01
CA PRO A 229 -9.05 -18.68 5.46
C PRO A 229 -8.11 -17.75 6.22
N ILE A 230 -8.23 -16.43 6.03
CA ILE A 230 -7.31 -15.42 6.60
C ILE A 230 -8.03 -14.41 7.52
N PHE A 231 -9.36 -14.42 7.54
CA PHE A 231 -10.16 -13.47 8.31
C PHE A 231 -10.06 -13.74 9.81
N CYS A 232 -9.66 -12.73 10.59
CA CYS A 232 -9.52 -12.79 12.05
C CYS A 232 -8.68 -13.97 12.57
N GLN A 233 -7.70 -14.43 11.80
CA GLN A 233 -6.82 -15.53 12.18
C GLN A 233 -5.63 -14.98 12.97
N PHE A 234 -5.80 -14.76 14.28
CA PHE A 234 -4.78 -14.25 15.17
C PHE A 234 -4.26 -15.35 16.11
N ASP A 235 -2.95 -15.40 16.27
CA ASP A 235 -2.28 -16.21 17.29
C ASP A 235 -1.46 -15.29 18.21
N PHE A 236 -1.86 -15.24 19.47
CA PHE A 236 -1.17 -14.45 20.51
C PHE A 236 -0.17 -15.30 21.33
N THR A 237 0.13 -16.52 20.88
CA THR A 237 1.10 -17.38 21.57
C THR A 237 2.48 -16.71 21.56
N GLY A 238 3.08 -16.55 22.74
CA GLY A 238 4.39 -15.88 22.87
C GLY A 238 4.38 -14.36 22.62
N PHE A 239 3.20 -13.74 22.51
CA PHE A 239 3.10 -12.30 22.24
C PHE A 239 3.67 -11.43 23.37
N PHE A 240 3.49 -11.81 24.63
CA PHE A 240 3.94 -11.05 25.82
C PHE A 240 5.43 -11.24 26.12
N THR A 241 6.28 -11.01 25.12
CA THR A 241 7.74 -11.04 25.28
C THR A 241 8.33 -9.66 24.98
N PRO A 242 9.46 -9.26 25.61
CA PRO A 242 10.14 -8.00 25.30
C PRO A 242 10.46 -7.83 23.80
N LYS A 243 10.77 -8.95 23.12
CA LYS A 243 11.02 -8.97 21.67
C LYS A 243 9.81 -8.52 20.88
N MET A 244 8.60 -9.04 21.18
CA MET A 244 7.38 -8.67 20.48
C MET A 244 6.98 -7.22 20.74
N PHE A 245 7.18 -6.74 21.95
CA PHE A 245 6.94 -5.36 22.29
C PHE A 245 7.82 -4.40 21.46
N MET A 246 9.11 -4.73 21.30
CA MET A 246 10.02 -3.97 20.44
C MET A 246 9.58 -3.99 18.97
N VAL A 247 9.07 -5.12 18.48
CA VAL A 247 8.56 -5.26 17.11
C VAL A 247 7.34 -4.36 16.88
N VAL A 248 6.34 -4.44 17.76
CA VAL A 248 5.14 -3.57 17.71
C VAL A 248 5.53 -2.10 17.73
N PHE A 249 6.46 -1.72 18.62
CA PHE A 249 6.93 -0.34 18.73
C PHE A 249 7.66 0.12 17.47
N SER A 250 8.51 -0.73 16.89
CA SER A 250 9.24 -0.42 15.65
C SER A 250 8.28 -0.23 14.47
N LEU A 251 7.30 -1.14 14.32
CA LEU A 251 6.26 -1.03 13.28
C LEU A 251 5.45 0.25 13.44
N LEU A 252 5.02 0.54 14.65
CA LEU A 252 4.25 1.74 14.98
C LEU A 252 4.99 3.02 14.59
N LEU A 253 6.29 3.11 14.92
CA LEU A 253 7.09 4.27 14.53
C LEU A 253 7.21 4.40 13.02
N VAL A 254 7.52 3.31 12.32
CA VAL A 254 7.64 3.30 10.86
C VAL A 254 6.32 3.72 10.22
N ASN A 255 5.19 3.17 10.68
CA ASN A 255 3.86 3.49 10.17
C ASN A 255 3.49 4.96 10.39
N ILE A 256 3.72 5.50 11.59
CA ILE A 256 3.48 6.92 11.91
C ILE A 256 4.27 7.83 10.96
N PHE A 257 5.57 7.53 10.71
CA PHE A 257 6.40 8.36 9.83
C PHE A 257 6.02 8.25 8.37
N ASP A 258 5.69 7.05 7.89
CA ASP A 258 5.25 6.81 6.52
C ASP A 258 3.96 7.61 6.24
N THR A 259 2.96 7.44 7.10
CA THR A 259 1.68 8.14 7.00
C THR A 259 1.84 9.66 7.02
N ILE A 260 2.56 10.19 8.00
CA ILE A 260 2.71 11.64 8.13
C ILE A 260 3.51 12.24 6.98
N GLY A 261 4.62 11.60 6.60
CA GLY A 261 5.45 12.05 5.49
C GLY A 261 4.65 12.11 4.19
N THR A 262 3.85 11.09 3.93
CA THR A 262 3.01 11.01 2.74
C THR A 262 1.86 12.01 2.76
N VAL A 263 1.09 12.08 3.85
CA VAL A 263 -0.06 12.99 3.97
C VAL A 263 0.38 14.44 3.87
N LEU A 264 1.42 14.86 4.60
CA LEU A 264 1.94 16.23 4.54
C LEU A 264 2.49 16.57 3.15
N GLY A 265 3.20 15.64 2.50
CA GLY A 265 3.69 15.81 1.14
C GLY A 265 2.55 16.00 0.12
N LEU A 266 1.45 15.25 0.26
CA LEU A 266 0.29 15.35 -0.62
C LEU A 266 -0.51 16.64 -0.38
N VAL A 267 -0.72 17.01 0.89
CA VAL A 267 -1.43 18.24 1.26
C VAL A 267 -0.66 19.47 0.80
N SER A 268 0.67 19.47 0.88
CA SER A 268 1.51 20.52 0.31
C SER A 268 1.31 20.67 -1.20
N LYS A 269 1.22 19.55 -1.94
CA LYS A 269 0.91 19.58 -3.39
C LYS A 269 -0.50 20.05 -3.69
N LEU A 270 -1.47 19.75 -2.82
CA LEU A 270 -2.85 20.22 -2.94
C LEU A 270 -2.97 21.73 -2.68
N GLY A 271 -1.98 22.35 -2.04
CA GLY A 271 -1.97 23.78 -1.71
C GLY A 271 -2.90 24.16 -0.56
N VAL A 272 -3.26 23.22 0.30
CA VAL A 272 -4.05 23.51 1.51
C VAL A 272 -3.17 24.28 2.49
N LYS A 273 -3.68 25.42 2.96
CA LYS A 273 -2.99 26.28 3.92
C LYS A 273 -3.32 25.89 5.36
N GLU A 274 -2.38 26.13 6.26
CA GLU A 274 -2.60 26.05 7.69
C GLU A 274 -3.72 27.01 8.13
N ASN A 275 -4.52 26.58 9.10
CA ASN A 275 -5.51 27.42 9.76
C ASN A 275 -4.82 28.39 10.76
N GLU A 276 -5.59 29.29 11.37
CA GLU A 276 -5.07 30.25 12.38
C GLU A 276 -4.43 29.56 13.61
N LYS A 277 -4.66 28.28 13.81
CA LYS A 277 -4.08 27.46 14.89
C LYS A 277 -2.82 26.71 14.46
N GLY A 278 -2.33 26.88 13.20
CA GLY A 278 -1.20 26.15 12.67
C GLY A 278 -1.50 24.70 12.27
N GLU A 279 -2.79 24.31 12.22
CA GLU A 279 -3.21 22.97 11.81
C GLU A 279 -3.59 22.96 10.33
N ILE A 280 -3.27 21.86 9.65
CA ILE A 280 -3.67 21.65 8.26
C ILE A 280 -4.99 20.86 8.23
N PRO A 281 -6.09 21.43 7.72
CA PRO A 281 -7.40 20.76 7.67
C PRO A 281 -7.33 19.40 6.94
N GLY A 282 -7.98 18.39 7.53
CA GLY A 282 -8.07 17.03 6.96
C GLY A 282 -6.89 16.11 7.29
N VAL A 283 -5.76 16.61 7.78
CA VAL A 283 -4.59 15.77 8.10
C VAL A 283 -4.87 14.85 9.28
N LYS A 284 -5.49 15.34 10.33
CA LYS A 284 -5.87 14.55 11.50
C LYS A 284 -6.84 13.43 11.12
N GLU A 285 -7.85 13.77 10.33
CA GLU A 285 -8.87 12.84 9.86
C GLU A 285 -8.28 11.80 8.88
N ALA A 286 -7.33 12.20 8.03
CA ALA A 286 -6.61 11.28 7.14
C ALA A 286 -5.82 10.25 7.95
N MET A 287 -5.11 10.69 8.98
CA MET A 287 -4.37 9.76 9.86
C MET A 287 -5.29 8.88 10.70
N MET A 288 -6.45 9.38 11.09
CA MET A 288 -7.46 8.56 11.76
C MET A 288 -7.97 7.48 10.82
N SER A 289 -8.20 7.79 9.55
CA SER A 289 -8.60 6.80 8.56
C SER A 289 -7.51 5.76 8.29
N ASP A 290 -6.22 6.14 8.30
CA ASP A 290 -5.07 5.21 8.20
C ASP A 290 -5.06 4.25 9.40
N ALA A 291 -5.25 4.76 10.62
CA ALA A 291 -5.25 3.93 11.84
C ALA A 291 -6.43 2.94 11.87
N ILE A 292 -7.63 3.40 11.50
CA ILE A 292 -8.81 2.52 11.36
C ILE A 292 -8.57 1.52 10.23
N GLY A 293 -8.02 1.98 9.10
CA GLY A 293 -7.68 1.15 7.94
C GLY A 293 -6.67 0.06 8.29
N THR A 294 -5.62 0.37 9.04
CA THR A 294 -4.63 -0.60 9.54
C THR A 294 -5.29 -1.67 10.40
N THR A 295 -6.13 -1.25 11.38
CA THR A 295 -6.84 -2.19 12.24
C THR A 295 -7.79 -3.08 11.41
N ALA A 296 -8.55 -2.50 10.48
CA ALA A 296 -9.42 -3.24 9.58
C ALA A 296 -8.64 -4.17 8.63
N GLY A 297 -7.49 -3.72 8.14
CA GLY A 297 -6.59 -4.52 7.32
C GLY A 297 -6.11 -5.77 8.04
N ALA A 298 -5.65 -5.63 9.29
CA ALA A 298 -5.25 -6.76 10.13
C ALA A 298 -6.40 -7.75 10.37
N LEU A 299 -7.63 -7.26 10.65
CA LEU A 299 -8.82 -8.10 10.79
C LEU A 299 -9.16 -8.87 9.52
N LEU A 300 -9.02 -8.26 8.36
CA LEU A 300 -9.27 -8.88 7.06
C LEU A 300 -8.15 -9.84 6.62
N GLY A 301 -7.04 -9.95 7.37
CA GLY A 301 -5.89 -10.76 7.00
C GLY A 301 -4.97 -10.10 5.97
N SER A 302 -5.05 -8.78 5.82
CA SER A 302 -4.12 -7.96 5.03
C SER A 302 -3.07 -7.35 5.96
N SER A 303 -2.30 -6.38 5.48
CA SER A 303 -1.27 -5.71 6.26
C SER A 303 -1.65 -4.27 6.62
N THR A 304 -0.71 -3.55 7.23
CA THR A 304 -0.82 -2.14 7.62
C THR A 304 -1.21 -1.28 6.41
N ILE A 305 -2.23 -0.46 6.57
CA ILE A 305 -2.73 0.45 5.52
C ILE A 305 -2.20 1.85 5.76
N THR A 306 -1.74 2.49 4.68
CA THR A 306 -1.22 3.86 4.69
C THR A 306 -1.73 4.66 3.49
N THR A 307 -1.67 5.97 3.58
CA THR A 307 -1.96 6.87 2.46
C THR A 307 -0.87 6.75 1.39
N TYR A 308 -1.27 6.65 0.12
CA TYR A 308 -0.36 6.40 -1.02
C TYR A 308 0.12 7.67 -1.69
N VAL A 309 1.43 7.77 -1.93
CA VAL A 309 2.09 8.89 -2.62
C VAL A 309 1.56 9.06 -4.06
N GLU A 310 1.13 7.98 -4.70
CA GLU A 310 0.52 7.96 -6.03
C GLU A 310 -0.74 8.81 -6.13
N SER A 311 -1.38 9.13 -5.00
CA SER A 311 -2.48 10.11 -4.93
C SER A 311 -2.10 11.48 -5.49
N ALA A 312 -0.79 11.80 -5.49
CA ALA A 312 -0.28 13.01 -6.14
C ALA A 312 -0.61 13.09 -7.64
N SER A 313 -0.80 11.96 -8.31
CA SER A 313 -1.19 11.91 -9.73
C SER A 313 -2.62 12.39 -9.93
N GLY A 314 -3.55 11.98 -9.07
CA GLY A 314 -4.93 12.46 -9.10
C GLY A 314 -5.05 13.94 -8.70
N VAL A 315 -4.26 14.38 -7.72
CA VAL A 315 -4.17 15.81 -7.38
C VAL A 315 -3.70 16.62 -8.58
N ALA A 316 -2.70 16.13 -9.32
CA ALA A 316 -2.20 16.77 -10.54
C ALA A 316 -3.25 16.83 -11.67
N GLU A 317 -4.22 15.91 -11.71
CA GLU A 317 -5.37 15.95 -12.63
C GLU A 317 -6.49 16.89 -12.16
N GLY A 318 -6.32 17.54 -11.02
CA GLY A 318 -7.29 18.50 -10.48
C GLY A 318 -8.25 17.92 -9.46
N GLY A 319 -8.01 16.73 -8.91
CA GLY A 319 -8.72 16.19 -7.75
C GLY A 319 -8.52 17.07 -6.53
N LYS A 320 -9.62 17.48 -5.87
CA LYS A 320 -9.58 18.42 -4.74
C LYS A 320 -10.43 18.00 -3.55
N SER A 321 -11.26 16.99 -3.70
CA SER A 321 -12.24 16.62 -2.68
C SER A 321 -12.24 15.10 -2.41
N GLY A 322 -12.92 14.70 -1.33
CA GLY A 322 -13.16 13.29 -1.03
C GLY A 322 -13.94 12.53 -2.12
N LEU A 323 -14.50 13.24 -3.10
CA LEU A 323 -15.17 12.59 -4.24
C LEU A 323 -14.17 11.83 -5.12
N THR A 324 -12.93 12.33 -5.29
CA THR A 324 -11.83 11.59 -5.93
C THR A 324 -11.57 10.28 -5.19
N SER A 325 -11.38 10.34 -3.86
CA SER A 325 -11.16 9.15 -3.02
C SER A 325 -12.34 8.18 -3.07
N PHE A 326 -13.57 8.68 -3.09
CA PHE A 326 -14.75 7.85 -3.24
C PHE A 326 -14.73 7.04 -4.56
N PHE A 327 -14.34 7.66 -5.67
CA PHE A 327 -14.19 6.94 -6.94
C PHE A 327 -13.07 5.90 -6.88
N VAL A 328 -11.95 6.19 -6.21
CA VAL A 328 -10.87 5.19 -6.01
C VAL A 328 -11.37 4.00 -5.20
N GLY A 329 -12.06 4.24 -4.09
CA GLY A 329 -12.65 3.16 -3.28
C GLY A 329 -13.63 2.28 -4.07
N LEU A 330 -14.45 2.90 -4.93
CA LEU A 330 -15.35 2.16 -5.82
C LEU A 330 -14.57 1.28 -6.82
N MET A 331 -13.47 1.78 -7.36
CA MET A 331 -12.62 1.00 -8.28
C MET A 331 -11.93 -0.17 -7.58
N PHE A 332 -11.53 -0.03 -6.31
CA PHE A 332 -11.04 -1.17 -5.53
C PHE A 332 -12.10 -2.25 -5.35
N ILE A 333 -13.37 -1.87 -5.09
CA ILE A 333 -14.47 -2.86 -5.04
C ILE A 333 -14.67 -3.55 -6.39
N LEU A 334 -14.67 -2.77 -7.49
CA LEU A 334 -14.84 -3.36 -8.83
C LEU A 334 -13.67 -4.27 -9.22
N SER A 335 -12.45 -3.97 -8.76
CA SER A 335 -11.27 -4.79 -9.06
C SER A 335 -11.33 -6.19 -8.45
N ILE A 336 -12.18 -6.45 -7.45
CA ILE A 336 -12.36 -7.77 -6.85
C ILE A 336 -12.75 -8.81 -7.91
N PHE A 337 -13.56 -8.42 -8.88
CA PHE A 337 -13.99 -9.28 -9.98
C PHE A 337 -12.90 -9.50 -11.04
N LEU A 338 -11.84 -8.69 -11.04
CA LEU A 338 -10.71 -8.74 -11.97
C LEU A 338 -9.51 -9.49 -11.39
N ALA A 339 -9.70 -10.25 -10.30
CA ALA A 339 -8.65 -11.00 -9.63
C ALA A 339 -7.76 -11.83 -10.58
N PRO A 340 -8.28 -12.55 -11.59
CA PRO A 340 -7.42 -13.35 -12.48
C PRO A 340 -6.43 -12.53 -13.30
N ILE A 341 -6.77 -11.27 -13.62
CA ILE A 341 -5.88 -10.37 -14.37
C ILE A 341 -4.70 -9.96 -13.48
N PHE A 342 -4.97 -9.56 -12.24
CA PHE A 342 -3.93 -9.11 -11.31
C PHE A 342 -3.05 -10.26 -10.80
N LEU A 343 -3.64 -11.43 -10.58
CA LEU A 343 -2.93 -12.62 -10.10
C LEU A 343 -2.05 -13.28 -11.18
N LEU A 344 -2.24 -12.92 -12.45
CA LEU A 344 -1.41 -13.33 -13.58
C LEU A 344 -0.02 -12.66 -13.58
N ILE A 345 0.10 -11.50 -12.92
CA ILE A 345 1.35 -10.75 -12.84
C ILE A 345 2.40 -11.60 -12.13
N PRO A 346 3.57 -11.89 -12.78
CA PRO A 346 4.63 -12.66 -12.18
C PRO A 346 5.21 -11.94 -10.95
N SER A 347 5.58 -12.75 -9.96
CA SER A 347 6.14 -12.28 -8.67
C SER A 347 7.58 -11.80 -8.80
#